data_edfce13e8685da667c781a19e061652c
#
_entry.id   edfce13e8685da667c781a19e061652c
#
_cell.length_a   1.000
_cell.length_b   1.000
_cell.length_c   1.000
_cell.angle_alpha   90.00
_cell.angle_beta   90.00
_cell.angle_gamma   90.00
#
_symmetry.space_group_name_H-M   'P 1'
#
loop_
_entity.id
_entity.type
_entity.pdbx_description
1 polymer ?
#
loop_
_entity_poly.entity_id
_entity_poly.type
_entity_poly.pdbx_seq_one_letter_code
_entity_poly.pdbx_strand_id
1 'polypeptide(L)'
;MKKETRQAYRKYAAQIAKLNDTDDVSHKFAVEPSVQQTLETKIQESSAFLKSINILPVTELEGEKLGLSVSGPIASRTDTTKTARQPVDPTALDSNRYRCEKTDYDTAIPYRKLDAWAKFPDFQQRIRDVIVNQAALDRIMIGWNGLTAAATTDKAANPLLQDVNIGWLQQYRERAAQRVLHEGKTAGKVVVGKGGDYENIDALVMDIVSSMIDPWFQEDTGLVVICGRELLHDKYFPIVNATQAPTERLAADLIVSQKRIGNLPAVRVPFVPKRTLMVTKLSNLSIYYQEGARRRTLKEVPERDRIENYESSNDAYVVEDFGCGCVAENIELVAA
;
A
#
# COMPACT_ATOMS: atom_id res chain seq x y z
N MET A 1 11.44 -34.03 -13.00
CA MET A 1 11.68 -32.88 -13.95
C MET A 1 12.14 -33.46 -15.29
N LYS A 2 11.50 -33.07 -16.41
CA LYS A 2 11.88 -33.48 -17.78
C LYS A 2 13.23 -32.88 -18.20
N LYS A 3 13.88 -33.49 -19.23
CA LYS A 3 15.19 -33.02 -19.72
C LYS A 3 15.15 -31.57 -20.21
N GLU A 4 14.10 -31.20 -20.96
CA GLU A 4 13.88 -29.84 -21.47
C GLU A 4 13.68 -28.83 -20.31
N THR A 5 12.90 -29.19 -19.32
CA THR A 5 12.66 -28.39 -18.12
C THR A 5 13.96 -28.15 -17.35
N ARG A 6 14.80 -29.19 -17.22
CA ARG A 6 16.10 -29.08 -16.55
C ARG A 6 17.05 -28.14 -17.31
N GLN A 7 17.02 -28.17 -18.63
CA GLN A 7 17.80 -27.25 -19.44
C GLN A 7 17.31 -25.80 -19.30
N ALA A 8 15.98 -25.57 -19.33
CA ALA A 8 15.37 -24.26 -19.13
C ALA A 8 15.67 -23.71 -17.71
N TYR A 9 15.58 -24.55 -16.68
CA TYR A 9 15.92 -24.21 -15.31
C TYR A 9 17.40 -23.83 -15.15
N ARG A 10 18.31 -24.62 -15.72
CA ARG A 10 19.75 -24.29 -15.70
C ARG A 10 20.06 -22.96 -16.35
N LYS A 11 19.43 -22.64 -17.50
CA LYS A 11 19.54 -21.31 -18.14
C LYS A 11 19.04 -20.19 -17.24
N TYR A 12 17.92 -20.42 -16.56
CA TYR A 12 17.36 -19.46 -15.62
C TYR A 12 18.29 -19.22 -14.41
N ALA A 13 18.79 -20.28 -13.79
CA ALA A 13 19.74 -20.20 -12.69
C ALA A 13 21.06 -19.50 -13.11
N ALA A 14 21.61 -19.84 -14.27
CA ALA A 14 22.81 -19.20 -14.81
C ALA A 14 22.59 -17.72 -15.11
N GLN A 15 21.40 -17.32 -15.57
CA GLN A 15 21.09 -15.91 -15.79
C GLN A 15 21.00 -15.14 -14.47
N ILE A 16 20.39 -15.72 -13.44
CA ILE A 16 20.36 -15.11 -12.09
C ILE A 16 21.76 -14.98 -11.53
N ALA A 17 22.59 -16.01 -11.65
CA ALA A 17 23.99 -15.98 -11.24
C ALA A 17 24.76 -14.84 -11.91
N LYS A 18 24.65 -14.72 -13.23
CA LYS A 18 25.29 -13.68 -14.01
C LYS A 18 24.82 -12.26 -13.64
N LEU A 19 23.52 -12.07 -13.38
CA LEU A 19 22.96 -10.76 -13.03
C LEU A 19 23.38 -10.29 -11.63
N ASN A 20 23.72 -11.21 -10.74
CA ASN A 20 24.09 -10.93 -9.35
C ASN A 20 25.56 -11.21 -9.03
N ASP A 21 26.38 -11.40 -10.05
CA ASP A 21 27.82 -11.68 -9.93
C ASP A 21 28.13 -12.78 -8.89
N THR A 22 27.38 -13.88 -8.95
CA THR A 22 27.54 -15.03 -8.06
C THR A 22 27.78 -16.31 -8.85
N ASP A 23 28.64 -17.19 -8.33
CA ASP A 23 28.94 -18.47 -8.97
C ASP A 23 27.83 -19.50 -8.75
N ASP A 24 27.14 -19.43 -7.62
CA ASP A 24 26.15 -20.42 -7.23
C ASP A 24 24.90 -19.79 -6.55
N VAL A 25 23.75 -19.94 -7.20
CA VAL A 25 22.45 -19.46 -6.70
C VAL A 25 21.82 -20.37 -5.66
N SER A 26 22.38 -21.57 -5.44
CA SER A 26 21.89 -22.51 -4.42
C SER A 26 22.24 -22.12 -3.00
N HIS A 27 23.20 -21.23 -2.83
CA HIS A 27 23.56 -20.59 -1.59
C HIS A 27 22.94 -19.19 -1.49
N LYS A 28 22.82 -18.69 -0.27
CA LYS A 28 22.25 -17.36 -0.01
C LYS A 28 23.21 -16.27 -0.51
N PHE A 29 22.75 -15.43 -1.43
CA PHE A 29 23.52 -14.31 -1.99
C PHE A 29 22.78 -12.98 -1.79
N ALA A 30 23.53 -11.87 -1.82
CA ALA A 30 22.97 -10.52 -1.90
C ALA A 30 22.55 -10.24 -3.34
N VAL A 31 21.37 -9.66 -3.51
CA VAL A 31 20.91 -9.20 -4.83
C VAL A 31 21.64 -7.89 -5.13
N GLU A 32 22.21 -7.78 -6.34
CA GLU A 32 22.84 -6.55 -6.80
C GLU A 32 21.86 -5.37 -6.78
N PRO A 33 22.27 -4.16 -6.33
CA PRO A 33 21.38 -3.01 -6.20
C PRO A 33 20.63 -2.66 -7.49
N SER A 34 21.28 -2.73 -8.65
CA SER A 34 20.66 -2.48 -9.95
C SER A 34 19.59 -3.51 -10.30
N VAL A 35 19.81 -4.77 -9.95
CA VAL A 35 18.84 -5.86 -10.12
C VAL A 35 17.68 -5.71 -9.14
N GLN A 36 17.97 -5.34 -7.89
CA GLN A 36 16.95 -5.01 -6.89
C GLN A 36 16.05 -3.88 -7.37
N GLN A 37 16.62 -2.76 -7.83
CA GLN A 37 15.87 -1.62 -8.35
C GLN A 37 14.98 -2.00 -9.54
N THR A 38 15.50 -2.81 -10.46
CA THR A 38 14.71 -3.31 -11.60
C THR A 38 13.54 -4.18 -11.13
N LEU A 39 13.75 -5.01 -10.14
CA LEU A 39 12.71 -5.88 -9.57
C LEU A 39 11.64 -5.04 -8.85
N GLU A 40 12.05 -4.05 -8.05
CA GLU A 40 11.14 -3.11 -7.37
C GLU A 40 10.27 -2.34 -8.39
N THR A 41 10.87 -1.84 -9.46
CA THR A 41 10.14 -1.22 -10.57
C THR A 41 9.09 -2.18 -11.17
N LYS A 42 9.43 -3.45 -11.36
CA LYS A 42 8.48 -4.45 -11.88
C LYS A 42 7.35 -4.77 -10.88
N ILE A 43 7.64 -4.83 -9.60
CA ILE A 43 6.62 -4.98 -8.55
C ILE A 43 5.69 -3.76 -8.56
N GLN A 44 6.22 -2.55 -8.62
CA GLN A 44 5.46 -1.32 -8.71
C GLN A 44 4.57 -1.28 -9.96
N GLU A 45 5.14 -1.61 -11.13
CA GLU A 45 4.41 -1.64 -12.41
C GLU A 45 3.29 -2.69 -12.46
N SER A 46 3.36 -3.73 -11.66
CA SER A 46 2.37 -4.83 -11.67
C SER A 46 1.01 -4.45 -11.09
N SER A 47 0.92 -3.37 -10.33
CA SER A 47 -0.32 -2.90 -9.70
C SER A 47 -0.57 -1.42 -9.96
N ALA A 48 -1.80 -1.07 -10.37
CA ALA A 48 -2.22 0.31 -10.55
C ALA A 48 -2.10 1.15 -9.26
N PHE A 49 -2.37 0.54 -8.10
CA PHE A 49 -2.22 1.22 -6.81
C PHE A 49 -0.75 1.46 -6.47
N LEU A 50 0.12 0.46 -6.61
CA LEU A 50 1.55 0.63 -6.32
C LEU A 50 2.23 1.64 -7.25
N LYS A 51 1.75 1.79 -8.50
CA LYS A 51 2.21 2.86 -9.41
C LYS A 51 1.89 4.26 -8.92
N SER A 52 0.86 4.39 -8.12
CA SER A 52 0.33 5.69 -7.68
C SER A 52 0.89 6.13 -6.33
N ILE A 53 1.54 5.25 -5.60
CA ILE A 53 2.22 5.53 -4.33
C ILE A 53 3.74 5.59 -4.53
N ASN A 54 4.47 6.04 -3.51
CA ASN A 54 5.93 6.09 -3.57
C ASN A 54 6.53 4.73 -3.17
N ILE A 55 7.53 4.26 -3.94
CA ILE A 55 8.39 3.13 -3.56
C ILE A 55 9.83 3.62 -3.66
N LEU A 56 10.46 3.82 -2.50
CA LEU A 56 11.73 4.54 -2.39
C LEU A 56 12.82 3.68 -1.77
N PRO A 57 14.05 3.70 -2.32
CA PRO A 57 15.20 3.07 -1.69
C PRO A 57 15.67 3.88 -0.47
N VAL A 58 16.07 3.19 0.59
CA VAL A 58 16.73 3.75 1.76
C VAL A 58 17.99 2.95 2.08
N THR A 59 19.02 3.61 2.54
CA THR A 59 20.30 2.95 2.88
C THR A 59 20.27 2.34 4.28
N GLU A 60 19.68 3.05 5.23
CA GLU A 60 19.66 2.65 6.63
C GLU A 60 18.45 1.78 6.95
N LEU A 61 18.63 0.86 7.90
CA LEU A 61 17.53 0.02 8.41
C LEU A 61 16.47 0.86 9.14
N GLU A 62 16.91 1.90 9.83
CA GLU A 62 16.11 2.82 10.61
C GLU A 62 16.62 4.25 10.39
N GLY A 63 15.72 5.19 10.14
CA GLY A 63 16.09 6.56 9.87
C GLY A 63 14.88 7.51 9.95
N GLU A 64 15.14 8.77 9.64
CA GLU A 64 14.09 9.77 9.52
C GLU A 64 13.39 9.64 8.17
N LYS A 65 12.12 10.06 8.11
CA LYS A 65 11.36 10.04 6.85
C LYS A 65 12.01 10.94 5.80
N LEU A 66 11.89 10.55 4.53
CA LEU A 66 12.39 11.32 3.39
C LEU A 66 11.42 12.45 2.98
N GLY A 67 10.16 12.38 3.38
CA GLY A 67 9.14 13.38 3.07
C GLY A 67 9.34 14.65 3.89
N LEU A 68 9.15 15.80 3.22
CA LEU A 68 9.13 17.11 3.88
C LEU A 68 7.68 17.48 4.18
N SER A 69 7.32 17.62 5.45
CA SER A 69 6.04 18.19 5.85
C SER A 69 6.15 19.71 6.04
N VAL A 70 5.05 20.42 5.80
CA VAL A 70 4.99 21.88 5.96
C VAL A 70 4.28 22.20 7.26
N SER A 71 4.94 22.91 8.17
CA SER A 71 4.42 23.21 9.51
C SER A 71 3.45 24.40 9.57
N GLY A 72 3.24 25.12 8.46
CA GLY A 72 2.32 26.27 8.39
C GLY A 72 2.83 27.43 7.54
N PRO A 73 2.12 28.58 7.54
CA PRO A 73 2.49 29.74 6.73
C PRO A 73 3.79 30.36 7.22
N ILE A 74 4.69 30.67 6.29
CA ILE A 74 5.97 31.35 6.53
C ILE A 74 5.94 32.81 6.15
N ALA A 75 4.91 33.26 5.45
CA ALA A 75 4.81 34.66 5.00
C ALA A 75 4.57 35.60 6.18
N SER A 76 5.43 36.61 6.32
CA SER A 76 5.31 37.65 7.34
C SER A 76 5.80 39.00 6.82
N ARG A 77 5.41 40.08 7.49
CA ARG A 77 5.94 41.41 7.21
C ARG A 77 6.54 41.99 8.51
N THR A 78 7.78 42.40 8.45
CA THR A 78 8.49 42.98 9.60
C THR A 78 8.95 44.40 9.24
N ASP A 79 8.67 45.36 10.11
CA ASP A 79 9.27 46.70 10.05
C ASP A 79 10.70 46.60 10.56
N THR A 80 11.65 46.53 9.62
CA THR A 80 13.07 46.37 9.94
C THR A 80 13.71 47.59 10.55
N THR A 81 13.00 48.73 10.62
CA THR A 81 13.47 49.91 11.35
C THR A 81 13.31 49.75 12.86
N LYS A 82 12.44 48.84 13.30
CA LYS A 82 12.13 48.61 14.73
C LYS A 82 12.58 47.24 15.23
N THR A 83 12.52 46.23 14.39
CA THR A 83 12.76 44.84 14.80
C THR A 83 13.48 44.07 13.70
N ALA A 84 14.44 43.24 14.08
CA ALA A 84 15.10 42.33 13.13
C ALA A 84 14.15 41.23 12.65
N ARG A 85 14.29 40.81 11.37
CA ARG A 85 13.57 39.67 10.81
C ARG A 85 13.99 38.40 11.54
N GLN A 86 13.01 37.57 11.93
CA GLN A 86 13.25 36.25 12.53
C GLN A 86 12.84 35.20 11.53
N PRO A 87 13.79 34.47 10.92
CA PRO A 87 13.49 33.34 10.05
C PRO A 87 12.93 32.18 10.88
N VAL A 88 11.93 31.52 10.35
CA VAL A 88 11.32 30.31 10.93
C VAL A 88 11.68 29.12 10.03
N ASP A 89 12.02 28.00 10.61
CA ASP A 89 12.20 26.74 9.87
C ASP A 89 10.83 26.22 9.44
N PRO A 90 10.53 26.14 8.13
CA PRO A 90 9.26 25.64 7.64
C PRO A 90 9.18 24.12 7.66
N THR A 91 10.30 23.42 7.88
CA THR A 91 10.33 21.98 7.97
C THR A 91 9.90 21.57 9.37
N ALA A 92 8.70 21.00 9.50
CA ALA A 92 8.39 20.27 10.70
C ALA A 92 9.31 19.02 10.72
N LEU A 93 10.35 19.10 11.52
CA LEU A 93 11.12 17.93 11.93
C LEU A 93 10.18 17.07 12.79
N ASP A 94 9.27 16.40 12.12
CA ASP A 94 8.48 15.36 12.73
C ASP A 94 9.49 14.26 13.05
N SER A 95 9.67 13.96 14.34
CA SER A 95 10.56 12.86 14.82
C SER A 95 10.06 11.48 14.39
N ASN A 96 9.23 11.44 13.36
CA ASN A 96 8.66 10.24 12.79
C ASN A 96 9.71 9.45 12.03
N ARG A 97 10.26 8.46 12.69
CA ARG A 97 11.22 7.52 12.12
C ARG A 97 10.51 6.41 11.38
N TYR A 98 11.14 5.92 10.32
CA TYR A 98 10.81 4.64 9.72
C TYR A 98 11.75 3.55 10.27
N ARG A 99 11.29 2.31 10.23
CA ARG A 99 12.11 1.12 10.46
C ARG A 99 11.70 0.06 9.46
N CYS A 100 12.67 -0.45 8.71
CA CYS A 100 12.47 -1.52 7.75
C CYS A 100 12.50 -2.87 8.48
N GLU A 101 11.41 -3.61 8.37
CA GLU A 101 11.30 -4.96 8.92
C GLU A 101 11.50 -6.01 7.83
N LYS A 102 12.19 -7.09 8.18
CA LYS A 102 12.47 -8.17 7.23
C LYS A 102 11.19 -8.91 6.85
N THR A 103 10.92 -8.98 5.57
CA THR A 103 9.81 -9.76 5.00
C THR A 103 10.35 -10.86 4.10
N ASP A 104 9.92 -12.10 4.30
CA ASP A 104 10.29 -13.25 3.50
C ASP A 104 9.21 -13.55 2.44
N TYR A 105 9.62 -13.62 1.17
CA TYR A 105 8.78 -13.92 0.00
C TYR A 105 9.11 -15.30 -0.57
N ASP A 106 9.00 -16.32 0.25
CA ASP A 106 9.39 -17.68 -0.10
C ASP A 106 8.35 -18.35 -1.01
N THR A 107 8.82 -18.93 -2.10
CA THR A 107 7.97 -19.58 -3.08
C THR A 107 8.48 -20.97 -3.44
N ALA A 108 7.58 -21.90 -3.72
CA ALA A 108 7.91 -23.24 -4.16
C ALA A 108 7.13 -23.60 -5.44
N ILE A 109 7.83 -24.05 -6.47
CA ILE A 109 7.22 -24.41 -7.75
C ILE A 109 7.42 -25.90 -8.00
N PRO A 110 6.32 -26.73 -8.00
CA PRO A 110 6.39 -28.15 -8.28
C PRO A 110 6.89 -28.44 -9.70
N TYR A 111 7.63 -29.55 -9.87
CA TYR A 111 8.14 -29.98 -11.18
C TYR A 111 7.04 -30.12 -12.24
N ARG A 112 5.83 -30.56 -11.86
CA ARG A 112 4.70 -30.62 -12.77
C ARG A 112 4.35 -29.31 -13.44
N LYS A 113 4.37 -28.20 -12.68
CA LYS A 113 4.15 -26.84 -13.23
C LYS A 113 5.30 -26.42 -14.13
N LEU A 114 6.54 -26.66 -13.70
CA LEU A 114 7.72 -26.35 -14.50
C LEU A 114 7.73 -27.16 -15.81
N ASP A 115 7.38 -28.45 -15.78
CA ASP A 115 7.28 -29.28 -16.97
C ASP A 115 6.19 -28.82 -17.95
N ALA A 116 5.09 -28.27 -17.44
CA ALA A 116 4.04 -27.67 -18.27
C ALA A 116 4.48 -26.35 -18.92
N TRP A 117 5.32 -25.57 -18.23
CA TRP A 117 5.80 -24.26 -18.71
C TRP A 117 7.05 -24.35 -19.59
N ALA A 118 7.86 -25.39 -19.45
CA ALA A 118 9.12 -25.56 -20.19
C ALA A 118 8.97 -25.54 -21.72
N LYS A 119 7.79 -25.88 -22.24
CA LYS A 119 7.47 -25.84 -23.68
C LYS A 119 7.27 -24.41 -24.23
N PHE A 120 7.13 -23.42 -23.35
CA PHE A 120 6.93 -22.04 -23.78
C PHE A 120 8.26 -21.28 -23.82
N PRO A 121 8.48 -20.41 -24.83
CA PRO A 121 9.72 -19.64 -24.96
C PRO A 121 9.90 -18.61 -23.82
N ASP A 122 8.81 -18.19 -23.19
CA ASP A 122 8.73 -17.22 -22.11
C ASP A 122 8.78 -17.85 -20.68
N PHE A 123 9.34 -19.07 -20.57
CA PHE A 123 9.45 -19.83 -19.30
C PHE A 123 9.97 -18.99 -18.13
N GLN A 124 11.06 -18.24 -18.34
CA GLN A 124 11.68 -17.45 -17.30
C GLN A 124 10.81 -16.27 -16.87
N GLN A 125 10.15 -15.63 -17.84
CA GLN A 125 9.23 -14.52 -17.58
C GLN A 125 8.02 -14.98 -16.75
N ARG A 126 7.43 -16.12 -17.08
CA ARG A 126 6.30 -16.70 -16.34
C ARG A 126 6.62 -16.93 -14.88
N ILE A 127 7.81 -17.49 -14.57
CA ILE A 127 8.24 -17.71 -13.19
C ILE A 127 8.34 -16.37 -12.46
N ARG A 128 9.05 -15.41 -13.06
CA ARG A 128 9.24 -14.08 -12.49
C ARG A 128 7.90 -13.38 -12.25
N ASP A 129 7.04 -13.34 -13.25
CA ASP A 129 5.80 -12.56 -13.23
C ASP A 129 4.82 -13.10 -12.16
N VAL A 130 4.77 -14.41 -11.94
CA VAL A 130 4.00 -14.99 -10.83
C VAL A 130 4.50 -14.51 -9.47
N ILE A 131 5.81 -14.51 -9.27
CA ILE A 131 6.42 -14.06 -7.99
C ILE A 131 6.21 -12.56 -7.81
N VAL A 132 6.46 -11.75 -8.83
CA VAL A 132 6.30 -10.29 -8.82
C VAL A 132 4.85 -9.90 -8.50
N ASN A 133 3.89 -10.50 -9.17
CA ASN A 133 2.46 -10.21 -8.94
C ASN A 133 2.03 -10.59 -7.51
N GLN A 134 2.50 -11.72 -7.00
CA GLN A 134 2.17 -12.12 -5.64
C GLN A 134 2.82 -11.19 -4.61
N ALA A 135 4.08 -10.84 -4.77
CA ALA A 135 4.77 -9.89 -3.89
C ALA A 135 4.08 -8.51 -3.87
N ALA A 136 3.58 -8.05 -5.03
CA ALA A 136 2.81 -6.82 -5.12
C ALA A 136 1.50 -6.88 -4.33
N LEU A 137 0.76 -7.99 -4.43
CA LEU A 137 -0.47 -8.21 -3.67
C LEU A 137 -0.21 -8.30 -2.17
N ASP A 138 0.85 -9.00 -1.77
CA ASP A 138 1.24 -9.14 -0.36
C ASP A 138 1.64 -7.79 0.23
N ARG A 139 2.39 -6.95 -0.50
CA ARG A 139 2.72 -5.58 -0.07
C ARG A 139 1.48 -4.72 0.13
N ILE A 140 0.50 -4.78 -0.78
CA ILE A 140 -0.76 -4.05 -0.61
C ILE A 140 -1.51 -4.58 0.61
N MET A 141 -1.55 -5.90 0.80
CA MET A 141 -2.24 -6.53 1.93
C MET A 141 -1.62 -6.12 3.26
N ILE A 142 -0.29 -6.17 3.39
CA ILE A 142 0.44 -5.74 4.59
C ILE A 142 0.23 -4.25 4.83
N GLY A 143 0.34 -3.42 3.80
CA GLY A 143 0.16 -1.97 3.91
C GLY A 143 -1.19 -1.56 4.50
N TRP A 144 -2.25 -2.28 4.19
CA TRP A 144 -3.59 -2.01 4.72
C TRP A 144 -3.93 -2.72 6.00
N ASN A 145 -3.40 -3.93 6.23
CA ASN A 145 -3.84 -4.78 7.35
C ASN A 145 -2.75 -5.03 8.39
N GLY A 146 -1.50 -4.64 8.14
CA GLY A 146 -0.40 -4.87 9.05
C GLY A 146 -0.59 -4.16 10.39
N LEU A 147 -0.48 -4.91 11.48
CA LEU A 147 -0.65 -4.43 12.86
C LEU A 147 0.67 -4.45 13.62
N THR A 148 1.47 -5.48 13.43
CA THR A 148 2.71 -5.72 14.17
C THR A 148 3.76 -6.37 13.28
N ALA A 149 5.03 -6.27 13.67
CA ALA A 149 6.13 -7.01 13.08
C ALA A 149 6.54 -8.14 14.07
N ALA A 150 5.92 -9.32 13.92
CA ALA A 150 6.20 -10.45 14.79
C ALA A 150 7.52 -11.15 14.41
N ALA A 151 8.26 -11.66 15.38
CA ALA A 151 9.49 -12.41 15.13
C ALA A 151 9.25 -13.69 14.30
N THR A 152 8.09 -14.29 14.43
CA THR A 152 7.60 -15.40 13.61
C THR A 152 6.14 -15.16 13.28
N THR A 153 5.79 -15.24 12.00
CA THR A 153 4.43 -14.95 11.51
C THR A 153 3.59 -16.22 11.43
N ASP A 154 2.29 -16.09 11.70
CA ASP A 154 1.30 -17.18 11.59
C ASP A 154 0.20 -16.81 10.57
N LYS A 155 0.34 -17.31 9.35
CA LYS A 155 -0.64 -17.08 8.27
C LYS A 155 -2.02 -17.71 8.53
N ALA A 156 -2.13 -18.69 9.42
CA ALA A 156 -3.41 -19.29 9.76
C ALA A 156 -4.22 -18.39 10.70
N ALA A 157 -3.56 -17.79 11.68
CA ALA A 157 -4.15 -16.81 12.57
C ALA A 157 -4.31 -15.43 11.89
N ASN A 158 -3.39 -15.07 10.99
CA ASN A 158 -3.30 -13.77 10.34
C ASN A 158 -3.39 -13.88 8.80
N PRO A 159 -4.55 -14.26 8.24
CA PRO A 159 -4.70 -14.53 6.81
C PRO A 159 -4.53 -13.29 5.91
N LEU A 160 -4.59 -12.10 6.46
CA LEU A 160 -4.33 -10.82 5.79
C LEU A 160 -2.94 -10.26 6.12
N LEU A 161 -2.01 -11.10 6.58
CA LEU A 161 -0.61 -10.73 6.90
C LEU A 161 -0.49 -9.62 7.96
N GLN A 162 -1.38 -9.67 8.98
CA GLN A 162 -1.47 -8.64 10.00
C GLN A 162 -0.25 -8.58 10.93
N ASP A 163 0.53 -9.66 11.00
CA ASP A 163 1.68 -9.84 11.87
C ASP A 163 3.04 -9.71 11.17
N VAL A 164 3.05 -9.33 9.88
CA VAL A 164 4.28 -9.25 9.09
C VAL A 164 5.00 -7.92 9.25
N ASN A 165 4.25 -6.80 9.25
CA ASN A 165 4.80 -5.46 9.38
C ASN A 165 3.71 -4.47 9.83
N ILE A 166 4.11 -3.26 10.22
CA ILE A 166 3.20 -2.18 10.61
C ILE A 166 2.75 -1.43 9.35
N GLY A 167 1.45 -1.51 9.01
CA GLY A 167 0.86 -0.89 7.83
C GLY A 167 0.41 0.56 8.04
N TRP A 168 -0.04 1.23 6.96
CA TRP A 168 -0.43 2.65 6.98
C TRP A 168 -1.56 2.98 7.96
N LEU A 169 -2.60 2.14 8.06
CA LEU A 169 -3.69 2.36 9.02
C LEU A 169 -3.20 2.28 10.46
N GLN A 170 -2.33 1.33 10.75
CA GLN A 170 -1.75 1.19 12.08
C GLN A 170 -0.84 2.36 12.43
N GLN A 171 -0.11 2.90 11.47
CA GLN A 171 0.68 4.14 11.66
C GLN A 171 -0.21 5.30 12.11
N TYR A 172 -1.41 5.47 11.51
CA TYR A 172 -2.37 6.50 11.96
C TYR A 172 -2.86 6.23 13.37
N ARG A 173 -3.23 4.98 13.70
CA ARG A 173 -3.72 4.62 15.05
C ARG A 173 -2.70 4.89 16.14
N GLU A 174 -1.42 4.66 15.87
CA GLU A 174 -0.33 4.81 16.86
C GLU A 174 0.20 6.23 16.96
N ARG A 175 0.32 6.94 15.82
CA ARG A 175 1.05 8.21 15.76
C ARG A 175 0.17 9.42 15.53
N ALA A 176 -1.05 9.24 15.06
CA ALA A 176 -2.00 10.30 14.76
C ALA A 176 -3.44 9.87 15.09
N ALA A 177 -3.67 9.33 16.29
CA ALA A 177 -4.97 8.82 16.72
C ALA A 177 -6.09 9.88 16.62
N GLN A 178 -5.76 11.17 16.78
CA GLN A 178 -6.70 12.27 16.61
C GLN A 178 -7.22 12.44 15.17
N ARG A 179 -6.61 11.75 14.19
CA ARG A 179 -7.02 11.73 12.78
C ARG A 179 -7.70 10.42 12.38
N VAL A 180 -8.08 9.62 13.39
CA VAL A 180 -8.79 8.35 13.20
C VAL A 180 -10.16 8.45 13.85
N LEU A 181 -11.21 8.54 13.05
CA LEU A 181 -12.60 8.46 13.49
C LEU A 181 -12.99 6.98 13.57
N HIS A 182 -13.13 6.44 14.77
CA HIS A 182 -13.48 5.03 15.01
C HIS A 182 -14.79 4.82 15.74
N GLU A 183 -15.42 5.90 16.25
CA GLU A 183 -16.70 5.90 16.92
C GLU A 183 -17.43 7.23 16.77
N GLY A 184 -18.77 7.19 16.81
CA GLY A 184 -19.65 8.34 16.84
C GLY A 184 -20.43 8.42 18.15
N LYS A 185 -21.73 8.65 18.08
CA LYS A 185 -22.63 8.61 19.24
C LYS A 185 -22.67 7.21 19.91
N THR A 186 -22.44 6.18 19.12
CA THR A 186 -22.36 4.80 19.58
C THR A 186 -20.90 4.39 19.71
N ALA A 187 -20.50 3.95 20.90
CA ALA A 187 -19.12 3.53 21.15
C ALA A 187 -18.68 2.41 20.20
N GLY A 188 -17.48 2.56 19.62
CA GLY A 188 -16.87 1.61 18.71
C GLY A 188 -17.51 1.50 17.33
N LYS A 189 -18.41 2.42 16.95
CA LYS A 189 -19.10 2.43 15.65
C LYS A 189 -19.31 3.85 15.13
N VAL A 190 -19.16 4.02 13.81
CA VAL A 190 -19.58 5.22 13.08
C VAL A 190 -20.79 4.84 12.24
N VAL A 191 -21.97 5.28 12.64
CA VAL A 191 -23.24 4.88 12.04
C VAL A 191 -23.59 5.86 10.90
N VAL A 192 -23.70 5.33 9.68
CA VAL A 192 -24.04 6.11 8.49
C VAL A 192 -25.39 5.64 7.94
N GLY A 193 -26.34 6.54 7.82
CA GLY A 193 -27.70 6.29 7.36
C GLY A 193 -28.71 7.07 8.20
N LYS A 194 -30.00 6.86 7.93
CA LYS A 194 -31.09 7.60 8.58
C LYS A 194 -31.06 7.48 10.09
N GLY A 195 -30.89 8.60 10.78
CA GLY A 195 -30.83 8.65 12.24
C GLY A 195 -29.47 8.25 12.83
N GLY A 196 -28.46 7.98 12.01
CA GLY A 196 -27.09 7.72 12.41
C GLY A 196 -26.30 8.97 12.79
N ASP A 197 -24.97 8.82 12.85
CA ASP A 197 -24.04 9.93 13.08
C ASP A 197 -23.96 10.84 11.85
N TYR A 198 -24.02 10.22 10.66
CA TYR A 198 -24.05 10.88 9.36
C TYR A 198 -25.20 10.33 8.51
N GLU A 199 -25.87 11.20 7.76
CA GLU A 199 -26.96 10.77 6.89
C GLU A 199 -26.50 9.90 5.70
N ASN A 200 -25.27 10.14 5.22
CA ASN A 200 -24.66 9.39 4.14
C ASN A 200 -23.13 9.44 4.22
N ILE A 201 -22.47 8.61 3.41
CA ILE A 201 -21.01 8.52 3.39
C ILE A 201 -20.34 9.82 2.86
N ASP A 202 -21.04 10.62 2.06
CA ASP A 202 -20.52 11.89 1.58
C ASP A 202 -20.41 12.90 2.71
N ALA A 203 -21.40 12.97 3.60
CA ALA A 203 -21.39 13.83 4.77
C ALA A 203 -20.27 13.42 5.74
N LEU A 204 -20.06 12.12 5.94
CA LEU A 204 -18.93 11.60 6.72
C LEU A 204 -17.60 12.09 6.14
N VAL A 205 -17.37 11.93 4.82
CA VAL A 205 -16.09 12.32 4.21
C VAL A 205 -15.90 13.84 4.27
N MET A 206 -16.94 14.63 4.02
CA MET A 206 -16.85 16.10 4.11
C MET A 206 -16.49 16.57 5.54
N ASP A 207 -17.06 15.93 6.56
CA ASP A 207 -16.78 16.26 7.96
C ASP A 207 -15.33 15.90 8.33
N ILE A 208 -14.86 14.68 8.07
CA ILE A 208 -13.51 14.28 8.43
C ILE A 208 -12.42 15.06 7.66
N VAL A 209 -12.70 15.51 6.44
CA VAL A 209 -11.77 16.38 5.70
C VAL A 209 -11.66 17.74 6.38
N SER A 210 -12.78 18.35 6.75
CA SER A 210 -12.77 19.69 7.35
C SER A 210 -12.29 19.68 8.81
N SER A 211 -12.50 18.59 9.54
CA SER A 211 -12.16 18.51 10.98
C SER A 211 -10.80 17.89 11.29
N MET A 212 -10.31 16.97 10.44
CA MET A 212 -9.13 16.15 10.74
C MET A 212 -7.94 16.39 9.81
N ILE A 213 -8.12 16.96 8.61
CA ILE A 213 -7.02 17.30 7.69
C ILE A 213 -6.60 18.75 7.97
N ASP A 214 -5.29 19.00 7.93
CA ASP A 214 -4.77 20.34 8.17
C ASP A 214 -5.26 21.34 7.10
N PRO A 215 -5.56 22.58 7.46
CA PRO A 215 -6.23 23.56 6.59
C PRO A 215 -5.56 23.77 5.23
N TRP A 216 -4.23 23.68 5.17
CA TRP A 216 -3.48 23.85 3.91
C TRP A 216 -3.57 22.67 2.96
N PHE A 217 -4.09 21.51 3.41
CA PHE A 217 -4.33 20.33 2.58
C PHE A 217 -5.80 20.12 2.23
N GLN A 218 -6.75 20.74 2.94
CA GLN A 218 -8.20 20.49 2.77
C GLN A 218 -8.69 20.78 1.34
N GLU A 219 -8.11 21.78 0.67
CA GLU A 219 -8.45 22.18 -0.70
C GLU A 219 -7.51 21.56 -1.75
N ASP A 220 -6.63 20.62 -1.36
CA ASP A 220 -5.70 20.01 -2.31
C ASP A 220 -6.45 19.07 -3.27
N THR A 221 -6.32 19.36 -4.57
CA THR A 221 -6.98 18.61 -5.65
C THR A 221 -6.45 17.18 -5.80
N GLY A 222 -5.32 16.84 -5.17
CA GLY A 222 -4.74 15.51 -5.13
C GLY A 222 -5.35 14.60 -4.07
N LEU A 223 -6.23 15.11 -3.19
CA LEU A 223 -6.92 14.29 -2.20
C LEU A 223 -7.85 13.28 -2.87
N VAL A 224 -7.81 12.04 -2.37
CA VAL A 224 -8.66 10.95 -2.82
C VAL A 224 -9.23 10.19 -1.63
N VAL A 225 -10.39 9.56 -1.82
CA VAL A 225 -10.98 8.63 -0.85
C VAL A 225 -10.56 7.21 -1.24
N ILE A 226 -9.74 6.59 -0.42
CA ILE A 226 -9.32 5.19 -0.60
C ILE A 226 -10.28 4.30 0.21
N CYS A 227 -10.94 3.37 -0.45
CA CYS A 227 -11.89 2.47 0.22
C CYS A 227 -11.99 1.11 -0.47
N GLY A 228 -12.59 0.15 0.24
CA GLY A 228 -12.92 -1.16 -0.30
C GLY A 228 -14.14 -1.12 -1.23
N ARG A 229 -14.40 -2.27 -1.88
CA ARG A 229 -15.54 -2.42 -2.80
C ARG A 229 -16.88 -2.24 -2.10
N GLU A 230 -17.01 -2.67 -0.85
CA GLU A 230 -18.26 -2.69 -0.10
C GLU A 230 -18.86 -1.29 0.04
N LEU A 231 -18.07 -0.33 0.56
CA LEU A 231 -18.52 1.06 0.73
C LEU A 231 -18.90 1.74 -0.58
N LEU A 232 -18.18 1.48 -1.67
CA LEU A 232 -18.54 2.00 -2.99
C LEU A 232 -19.83 1.37 -3.53
N HIS A 233 -20.02 0.07 -3.34
CA HIS A 233 -21.21 -0.62 -3.78
C HIS A 233 -22.43 -0.08 -3.06
N ASP A 234 -22.39 0.06 -1.75
CA ASP A 234 -23.51 0.51 -0.94
C ASP A 234 -23.91 1.97 -1.26
N LYS A 235 -22.93 2.80 -1.60
CA LYS A 235 -23.23 4.17 -2.08
C LYS A 235 -24.01 4.20 -3.39
N TYR A 236 -23.60 3.40 -4.36
CA TYR A 236 -24.15 3.47 -5.74
C TYR A 236 -25.28 2.48 -6.01
N PHE A 237 -25.42 1.44 -5.18
CA PHE A 237 -26.46 0.43 -5.37
C PHE A 237 -27.89 0.97 -5.40
N PRO A 238 -28.30 1.90 -4.52
CA PRO A 238 -29.64 2.50 -4.60
C PRO A 238 -29.89 3.22 -5.91
N ILE A 239 -28.88 3.90 -6.45
CA ILE A 239 -28.96 4.65 -7.71
C ILE A 239 -29.13 3.71 -8.89
N VAL A 240 -28.41 2.59 -8.91
CA VAL A 240 -28.48 1.58 -9.99
C VAL A 240 -29.79 0.78 -9.95
N ASN A 241 -30.33 0.53 -8.74
CA ASN A 241 -31.58 -0.25 -8.57
C ASN A 241 -32.87 0.57 -8.71
N ALA A 242 -32.78 1.90 -8.69
CA ALA A 242 -33.96 2.74 -8.85
C ALA A 242 -34.54 2.59 -10.26
N THR A 243 -35.87 2.39 -10.36
CA THR A 243 -36.59 2.43 -11.64
C THR A 243 -36.76 3.89 -12.07
N GLN A 244 -35.88 4.36 -12.95
CA GLN A 244 -35.78 5.76 -13.34
C GLN A 244 -36.24 5.99 -14.79
N ALA A 245 -36.69 7.22 -15.10
CA ALA A 245 -36.94 7.68 -16.47
C ALA A 245 -35.60 7.65 -17.28
N PRO A 246 -35.68 7.57 -18.64
CA PRO A 246 -34.47 7.47 -19.47
C PRO A 246 -33.42 8.58 -19.25
N THR A 247 -33.88 9.80 -19.01
CA THR A 247 -33.05 10.97 -18.71
C THR A 247 -32.36 10.87 -17.35
N GLU A 248 -33.03 10.32 -16.33
CA GLU A 248 -32.50 10.11 -15.00
C GLU A 248 -31.50 8.95 -14.99
N ARG A 249 -31.71 7.90 -15.80
CA ARG A 249 -30.75 6.80 -15.99
C ARG A 249 -29.43 7.30 -16.56
N LEU A 250 -29.45 8.21 -17.54
CA LEU A 250 -28.24 8.79 -18.12
C LEU A 250 -27.45 9.59 -17.07
N ALA A 251 -28.15 10.36 -16.22
CA ALA A 251 -27.55 11.08 -15.12
C ALA A 251 -26.97 10.14 -14.05
N ALA A 252 -27.70 9.07 -13.71
CA ALA A 252 -27.24 8.04 -12.78
C ALA A 252 -25.99 7.30 -13.29
N ASP A 253 -25.96 6.93 -14.57
CA ASP A 253 -24.80 6.28 -15.19
C ASP A 253 -23.57 7.20 -15.17
N LEU A 254 -23.74 8.50 -15.37
CA LEU A 254 -22.68 9.48 -15.28
C LEU A 254 -22.13 9.59 -13.84
N ILE A 255 -23.00 9.66 -12.84
CA ILE A 255 -22.63 9.70 -11.42
C ILE A 255 -21.86 8.43 -11.02
N VAL A 256 -22.36 7.26 -11.40
CA VAL A 256 -21.68 5.96 -11.12
C VAL A 256 -20.32 5.87 -11.81
N SER A 257 -20.17 6.45 -13.01
CA SER A 257 -18.90 6.43 -13.74
C SER A 257 -17.81 7.28 -13.08
N GLN A 258 -18.18 8.39 -12.43
CA GLN A 258 -17.22 9.31 -11.81
C GLN A 258 -16.64 8.82 -10.48
N LYS A 259 -17.30 7.88 -9.80
CA LYS A 259 -16.87 7.29 -8.51
C LYS A 259 -16.33 8.32 -7.51
N ARG A 260 -17.19 9.22 -7.05
CA ARG A 260 -16.85 10.25 -6.06
C ARG A 260 -17.51 9.97 -4.71
N ILE A 261 -16.82 10.31 -3.62
CA ILE A 261 -17.34 10.31 -2.25
C ILE A 261 -16.94 11.64 -1.61
N GLY A 262 -17.88 12.37 -1.02
CA GLY A 262 -17.61 13.68 -0.42
C GLY A 262 -16.98 14.68 -1.41
N ASN A 263 -17.41 14.65 -2.65
CA ASN A 263 -16.85 15.43 -3.76
C ASN A 263 -15.40 15.07 -4.17
N LEU A 264 -14.74 14.12 -3.47
CA LEU A 264 -13.40 13.64 -3.80
C LEU A 264 -13.44 12.41 -4.71
N PRO A 265 -12.45 12.21 -5.59
CA PRO A 265 -12.33 10.97 -6.36
C PRO A 265 -12.20 9.76 -5.43
N ALA A 266 -12.95 8.69 -5.70
CA ALA A 266 -12.87 7.45 -4.93
C ALA A 266 -11.98 6.43 -5.64
N VAL A 267 -10.94 5.98 -4.95
CA VAL A 267 -9.98 4.98 -5.43
C VAL A 267 -10.25 3.65 -4.73
N ARG A 268 -10.61 2.64 -5.53
CA ARG A 268 -10.80 1.29 -5.02
C ARG A 268 -9.47 0.54 -4.98
N VAL A 269 -9.06 0.11 -3.79
CA VAL A 269 -7.84 -0.66 -3.59
C VAL A 269 -8.19 -2.04 -3.01
N PRO A 270 -7.55 -3.13 -3.48
CA PRO A 270 -7.74 -4.44 -2.89
C PRO A 270 -7.24 -4.47 -1.44
N PHE A 271 -7.83 -5.35 -0.64
CA PHE A 271 -7.47 -5.62 0.76
C PHE A 271 -7.67 -4.46 1.74
N VAL A 272 -8.20 -3.31 1.34
CA VAL A 272 -8.65 -2.30 2.31
C VAL A 272 -9.67 -2.94 3.24
N PRO A 273 -9.51 -2.81 4.58
CA PRO A 273 -10.44 -3.41 5.52
C PRO A 273 -11.88 -2.97 5.25
N LYS A 274 -12.80 -3.92 5.42
CA LYS A 274 -14.22 -3.63 5.29
C LYS A 274 -14.60 -2.50 6.25
N ARG A 275 -15.53 -1.65 5.82
CA ARG A 275 -16.04 -0.57 6.66
C ARG A 275 -14.98 0.44 7.13
N THR A 276 -13.92 0.56 6.34
CA THR A 276 -12.83 1.53 6.56
C THR A 276 -12.61 2.33 5.28
N LEU A 277 -12.40 3.62 5.44
CA LEU A 277 -11.93 4.51 4.38
C LEU A 277 -10.79 5.39 4.90
N MET A 278 -9.93 5.82 3.98
CA MET A 278 -8.86 6.78 4.23
C MET A 278 -8.97 7.91 3.22
N VAL A 279 -8.87 9.14 3.68
CA VAL A 279 -8.73 10.30 2.79
C VAL A 279 -7.28 10.77 2.88
N THR A 280 -6.59 10.80 1.75
CA THR A 280 -5.20 11.28 1.66
C THR A 280 -4.80 11.45 0.20
N LYS A 281 -3.62 12.01 -0.06
CA LYS A 281 -2.98 11.92 -1.38
C LYS A 281 -2.31 10.55 -1.55
N LEU A 282 -2.36 9.98 -2.73
CA LEU A 282 -1.66 8.70 -2.99
C LEU A 282 -0.14 8.83 -2.81
N SER A 283 0.43 9.98 -3.16
CA SER A 283 1.85 10.30 -2.92
C SER A 283 2.22 10.46 -1.43
N ASN A 284 1.23 10.51 -0.54
CA ASN A 284 1.45 10.54 0.91
C ASN A 284 1.69 9.15 1.51
N LEU A 285 1.42 8.10 0.73
CA LEU A 285 1.68 6.72 1.11
C LEU A 285 2.96 6.23 0.43
N SER A 286 3.87 5.68 1.23
CA SER A 286 5.17 5.21 0.77
C SER A 286 5.47 3.80 1.24
N ILE A 287 6.26 3.07 0.46
CA ILE A 287 6.95 1.85 0.86
C ILE A 287 8.43 2.14 0.71
N TYR A 288 9.17 2.11 1.81
CA TYR A 288 10.61 2.21 1.79
C TYR A 288 11.20 0.79 1.78
N TYR A 289 12.18 0.55 0.92
CA TYR A 289 12.92 -0.70 0.90
C TYR A 289 14.42 -0.44 1.11
N GLN A 290 15.05 -1.26 1.94
CA GLN A 290 16.47 -1.11 2.20
C GLN A 290 17.29 -1.61 1.01
N GLU A 291 18.08 -0.71 0.41
CA GLU A 291 18.95 -1.03 -0.72
C GLU A 291 20.09 -1.96 -0.28
N GLY A 292 20.42 -2.93 -1.13
CA GLY A 292 21.49 -3.91 -0.85
C GLY A 292 21.16 -4.92 0.26
N ALA A 293 20.00 -4.84 0.91
CA ALA A 293 19.57 -5.78 1.94
C ALA A 293 18.82 -7.00 1.39
N ARG A 294 18.39 -6.95 0.14
CA ARG A 294 17.66 -8.06 -0.48
C ARG A 294 18.55 -9.30 -0.61
N ARG A 295 18.04 -10.43 -0.16
CA ARG A 295 18.75 -11.72 -0.20
C ARG A 295 17.91 -12.73 -0.96
N ARG A 296 18.60 -13.62 -1.69
CA ARG A 296 17.94 -14.65 -2.46
C ARG A 296 18.69 -15.98 -2.42
N THR A 297 17.95 -17.08 -2.56
CA THR A 297 18.49 -18.44 -2.75
C THR A 297 17.54 -19.19 -3.65
N LEU A 298 18.07 -19.93 -4.61
CA LEU A 298 17.28 -20.78 -5.51
C LEU A 298 17.75 -22.23 -5.38
N LYS A 299 16.94 -23.08 -4.75
CA LYS A 299 17.31 -24.44 -4.41
C LYS A 299 16.41 -25.48 -5.08
N GLU A 300 17.01 -26.48 -5.70
CA GLU A 300 16.28 -27.69 -6.11
C GLU A 300 16.17 -28.62 -4.89
N VAL A 301 14.94 -29.08 -4.60
CA VAL A 301 14.61 -30.00 -3.50
C VAL A 301 13.98 -31.24 -4.08
N PRO A 302 14.79 -32.23 -4.50
CA PRO A 302 14.29 -33.44 -5.14
C PRO A 302 13.36 -34.27 -4.25
N GLU A 303 13.60 -34.27 -2.93
CA GLU A 303 12.78 -35.03 -1.97
C GLU A 303 11.32 -34.53 -1.91
N ARG A 304 11.07 -33.31 -2.43
CA ARG A 304 9.74 -32.68 -2.47
C ARG A 304 9.26 -32.38 -3.88
N ASP A 305 9.94 -32.88 -4.91
CA ASP A 305 9.62 -32.69 -6.33
C ASP A 305 9.37 -31.23 -6.70
N ARG A 306 10.20 -30.28 -6.19
CA ARG A 306 10.02 -28.84 -6.40
C ARG A 306 11.32 -28.07 -6.43
N ILE A 307 11.24 -26.83 -6.96
CA ILE A 307 12.25 -25.78 -6.80
C ILE A 307 11.74 -24.80 -5.78
N GLU A 308 12.57 -24.45 -4.82
CA GLU A 308 12.31 -23.45 -3.79
C GLU A 308 13.11 -22.18 -4.08
N ASN A 309 12.45 -21.04 -4.02
CA ASN A 309 13.03 -19.72 -4.09
C ASN A 309 12.79 -19.04 -2.74
N TYR A 310 13.86 -18.80 -2.01
CA TYR A 310 13.85 -18.05 -0.77
C TYR A 310 14.30 -16.64 -1.07
N GLU A 311 13.49 -15.67 -0.75
CA GLU A 311 13.74 -14.28 -1.04
C GLU A 311 13.31 -13.41 0.13
N SER A 312 14.16 -12.48 0.55
CA SER A 312 13.83 -11.56 1.63
C SER A 312 14.16 -10.13 1.25
N SER A 313 13.32 -9.20 1.70
CA SER A 313 13.47 -7.75 1.59
C SER A 313 13.23 -7.11 2.95
N ASN A 314 13.88 -5.98 3.22
CA ASN A 314 13.56 -5.18 4.40
C ASN A 314 12.73 -4.00 3.94
N ASP A 315 11.46 -3.96 4.36
CA ASP A 315 10.47 -2.99 3.90
C ASP A 315 9.87 -2.21 5.09
N ALA A 316 9.50 -0.94 4.88
CA ALA A 316 8.74 -0.12 5.83
C ALA A 316 7.56 0.54 5.11
N TYR A 317 6.41 0.59 5.76
CA TYR A 317 5.22 1.27 5.27
C TYR A 317 5.13 2.62 5.96
N VAL A 318 5.22 3.70 5.20
CA VAL A 318 5.38 5.06 5.73
C VAL A 318 4.22 5.94 5.27
N VAL A 319 3.71 6.76 6.18
CA VAL A 319 2.85 7.91 5.88
C VAL A 319 3.74 9.14 5.94
N GLU A 320 3.91 9.86 4.83
CA GLU A 320 4.86 10.98 4.75
C GLU A 320 4.45 12.14 5.65
N ASP A 321 3.19 12.54 5.58
CA ASP A 321 2.61 13.59 6.41
C ASP A 321 1.24 13.15 6.96
N PHE A 322 1.13 13.00 8.28
CA PHE A 322 -0.13 12.66 8.91
C PHE A 322 -1.18 13.77 8.78
N GLY A 323 -0.76 15.04 8.67
CA GLY A 323 -1.64 16.18 8.47
C GLY A 323 -2.38 16.18 7.14
N CYS A 324 -1.81 15.49 6.13
CA CYS A 324 -2.39 15.35 4.81
C CYS A 324 -3.42 14.22 4.69
N GLY A 325 -3.87 13.63 5.80
CA GLY A 325 -4.84 12.56 5.70
C GLY A 325 -5.60 12.27 6.99
N CYS A 326 -6.68 11.51 6.85
CA CYS A 326 -7.50 11.02 7.94
C CYS A 326 -8.09 9.66 7.60
N VAL A 327 -8.54 8.96 8.64
CA VAL A 327 -9.10 7.60 8.53
C VAL A 327 -10.46 7.56 9.23
N ALA A 328 -11.44 6.89 8.63
CA ALA A 328 -12.67 6.50 9.31
C ALA A 328 -12.79 4.98 9.31
N GLU A 329 -13.02 4.41 10.48
CA GLU A 329 -13.10 2.98 10.73
C GLU A 329 -14.43 2.60 11.39
N ASN A 330 -14.72 1.30 11.42
CA ASN A 330 -15.93 0.77 12.04
C ASN A 330 -17.22 1.38 11.47
N ILE A 331 -17.23 1.75 10.20
CA ILE A 331 -18.37 2.34 9.52
C ILE A 331 -19.47 1.29 9.42
N GLU A 332 -20.61 1.56 10.02
CA GLU A 332 -21.81 0.73 9.93
C GLU A 332 -22.87 1.44 9.09
N LEU A 333 -23.18 0.83 7.94
CA LEU A 333 -24.21 1.37 7.04
C LEU A 333 -25.57 0.84 7.46
N VAL A 334 -26.48 1.74 7.80
CA VAL A 334 -27.87 1.40 8.09
C VAL A 334 -28.67 1.55 6.81
N ALA A 335 -29.38 0.47 6.43
CA ALA A 335 -30.25 0.49 5.24
C ALA A 335 -31.27 1.63 5.35
N ALA A 336 -31.48 2.33 4.24
CA ALA A 336 -32.45 3.41 4.11
C ALA A 336 -33.89 2.90 4.16
#